data_8a0ff6f73f4548b29c1e4687886a59ab
#
_entry.id   8a0ff6f73f4548b29c1e4687886a59ab
#
_cell.length_a   1.000
_cell.length_b   1.000
_cell.length_c   1.000
_cell.angle_alpha   90.00
_cell.angle_beta   90.00
_cell.angle_gamma   90.00
#
_symmetry.space_group_name_H-M   'P 1'
#
loop_
_entity.id
_entity.type
_entity.pdbx_description
1 polymer ?
#
loop_
_entity_poly.entity_id
_entity_poly.type
_entity_poly.pdbx_seq_one_letter_code
_entity_poly.pdbx_strand_id
1 'polypeptide(L)'
;IVVIVITGIIAGIVAIFIQAPVRGYMDSARRAELTDIADTAVRRMARDVRSAVPNSTRTTSCTAPCVEFIPTKDGGRYRASTPGDTLEFHTPTGTLVADTTFDIVGGAIDFVAGDFIVVGSTQSDGSLPYDATVNGVRRAYSAYAHPLVTIVNAVGLPYTAKLSSQRFD
;
A
#
# COMPACT_ATOMS: atom_id res chain seq x y z
N ILE A 1 14.88 27.69 68.21
CA ILE A 1 15.97 27.06 67.45
C ILE A 1 15.68 25.55 67.19
N VAL A 2 15.33 24.79 68.23
CA VAL A 2 15.08 23.31 68.09
C VAL A 2 13.94 23.01 67.08
N VAL A 3 12.85 23.77 67.12
CA VAL A 3 11.71 23.59 66.19
C VAL A 3 12.09 23.85 64.74
N ILE A 4 12.92 24.87 64.49
CA ILE A 4 13.37 25.19 63.12
C ILE A 4 14.24 24.05 62.55
N VAL A 5 15.10 23.47 63.40
CA VAL A 5 15.97 22.36 63.00
C VAL A 5 15.13 21.10 62.67
N ILE A 6 14.16 20.78 63.53
CA ILE A 6 13.29 19.58 63.31
C ILE A 6 12.44 19.78 62.08
N THR A 7 11.82 20.93 61.86
CA THR A 7 11.05 21.19 60.63
C THR A 7 11.90 21.17 59.39
N GLY A 8 13.14 21.62 59.43
CA GLY A 8 14.08 21.53 58.30
C GLY A 8 14.45 20.10 57.93
N ILE A 9 14.69 19.25 58.94
CA ILE A 9 14.97 17.83 58.70
C ILE A 9 13.76 17.11 58.08
N ILE A 10 12.56 17.34 58.64
CA ILE A 10 11.34 16.70 58.10
C ILE A 10 11.05 17.18 56.68
N ALA A 11 11.18 18.46 56.39
CA ALA A 11 11.01 18.98 55.04
C ALA A 11 11.99 18.39 54.05
N GLY A 12 13.25 18.18 54.42
CA GLY A 12 14.26 17.52 53.60
C GLY A 12 13.91 16.09 53.29
N ILE A 13 13.48 15.32 54.29
CA ILE A 13 13.07 13.92 54.11
C ILE A 13 11.86 13.82 53.16
N VAL A 14 10.83 14.64 53.35
CA VAL A 14 9.63 14.66 52.50
C VAL A 14 9.97 15.04 51.07
N ALA A 15 10.86 16.01 50.86
CA ALA A 15 11.27 16.41 49.50
C ALA A 15 11.96 15.29 48.73
N ILE A 16 12.80 14.51 49.41
CA ILE A 16 13.49 13.36 48.77
C ILE A 16 12.49 12.22 48.49
N PHE A 17 11.56 11.97 49.41
CA PHE A 17 10.59 10.86 49.26
C PHE A 17 9.59 11.09 48.13
N ILE A 18 9.21 12.33 47.83
CA ILE A 18 8.26 12.67 46.79
C ILE A 18 8.91 12.62 45.38
N GLN A 19 10.20 12.89 45.28
CA GLN A 19 10.87 12.93 43.97
C GLN A 19 10.89 11.58 43.23
N ALA A 20 11.10 10.49 43.96
CA ALA A 20 11.19 9.16 43.34
C ALA A 20 9.86 8.70 42.66
N PRO A 21 8.71 8.73 43.33
CA PRO A 21 7.44 8.33 42.70
C PRO A 21 7.00 9.31 41.59
N VAL A 22 7.27 10.61 41.70
CA VAL A 22 6.95 11.58 40.66
C VAL A 22 7.75 11.28 39.38
N ARG A 23 9.06 11.02 39.49
CA ARG A 23 9.88 10.65 38.34
C ARG A 23 9.39 9.33 37.69
N GLY A 24 9.08 8.32 38.50
CA GLY A 24 8.54 7.04 38.01
C GLY A 24 7.20 7.22 37.29
N TYR A 25 6.30 8.06 37.80
CA TYR A 25 5.04 8.38 37.16
C TYR A 25 5.26 9.09 35.82
N MET A 26 6.13 10.10 35.78
CA MET A 26 6.44 10.84 34.54
C MET A 26 7.06 9.95 33.46
N ASP A 27 7.95 9.03 33.86
CA ASP A 27 8.57 8.08 32.93
C ASP A 27 7.54 7.08 32.38
N SER A 28 6.67 6.57 33.25
CA SER A 28 5.58 5.68 32.84
C SER A 28 4.58 6.39 31.91
N ALA A 29 4.22 7.64 32.21
CA ALA A 29 3.32 8.43 31.36
C ALA A 29 3.93 8.67 29.95
N ARG A 30 5.21 9.04 29.90
CA ARG A 30 5.92 9.21 28.60
C ARG A 30 6.00 7.93 27.79
N ARG A 31 6.25 6.79 28.43
CA ARG A 31 6.25 5.50 27.74
C ARG A 31 4.89 5.13 27.20
N ALA A 32 3.83 5.38 27.96
CA ALA A 32 2.45 5.16 27.52
C ALA A 32 2.11 6.04 26.30
N GLU A 33 2.45 7.33 26.35
CA GLU A 33 2.25 8.25 25.23
C GLU A 33 3.01 7.82 23.98
N LEU A 34 4.29 7.46 24.11
CA LEU A 34 5.08 6.95 22.96
C LEU A 34 4.51 5.67 22.37
N THR A 35 4.00 4.78 23.21
CA THR A 35 3.37 3.53 22.75
C THR A 35 2.08 3.82 21.97
N ASP A 36 1.26 4.75 22.46
CA ASP A 36 0.01 5.14 21.78
C ASP A 36 0.27 5.79 20.41
N ILE A 37 1.26 6.69 20.35
CA ILE A 37 1.70 7.30 19.09
C ILE A 37 2.20 6.23 18.11
N ALA A 38 3.03 5.30 18.59
CA ALA A 38 3.58 4.23 17.77
C ALA A 38 2.48 3.29 17.25
N ASP A 39 1.53 2.89 18.10
CA ASP A 39 0.40 2.03 17.70
C ASP A 39 -0.48 2.71 16.64
N THR A 40 -0.77 4.00 16.84
CA THR A 40 -1.52 4.79 15.86
C THR A 40 -0.79 4.89 14.52
N ALA A 41 0.52 5.14 14.53
CA ALA A 41 1.34 5.19 13.31
C ALA A 41 1.38 3.85 12.58
N VAL A 42 1.58 2.75 13.31
CA VAL A 42 1.61 1.39 12.73
C VAL A 42 0.25 1.02 12.12
N ARG A 43 -0.86 1.32 12.81
CA ARG A 43 -2.21 1.07 12.28
C ARG A 43 -2.49 1.86 11.00
N ARG A 44 -2.01 3.11 10.93
CA ARG A 44 -2.13 3.93 9.72
C ARG A 44 -1.31 3.34 8.57
N MET A 45 -0.03 3.05 8.82
CA MET A 45 0.84 2.41 7.81
C MET A 45 0.28 1.09 7.32
N ALA A 46 -0.22 0.25 8.21
CA ALA A 46 -0.82 -1.03 7.83
C ALA A 46 -2.06 -0.86 6.94
N ARG A 47 -2.86 0.17 7.16
CA ARG A 47 -4.02 0.49 6.31
C ARG A 47 -3.57 0.96 4.93
N ASP A 48 -2.60 1.86 4.90
CA ASP A 48 -2.10 2.43 3.65
C ASP A 48 -1.43 1.35 2.77
N VAL A 49 -0.61 0.47 3.39
CA VAL A 49 0.01 -0.67 2.67
C VAL A 49 -1.02 -1.68 2.17
N ARG A 50 -2.13 -1.88 2.88
CA ARG A 50 -3.22 -2.76 2.40
C ARG A 50 -3.93 -2.22 1.16
N SER A 51 -3.92 -0.91 0.95
CA SER A 51 -4.44 -0.29 -0.26
C SER A 51 -3.43 -0.23 -1.40
N ALA A 52 -2.25 -0.82 -1.23
CA ALA A 52 -1.23 -0.86 -2.26
C ALA A 52 -1.59 -1.83 -3.39
N VAL A 53 -1.12 -1.51 -4.60
CA VAL A 53 -1.12 -2.47 -5.72
C VAL A 53 -0.36 -3.72 -5.27
N PRO A 54 -0.87 -4.94 -5.49
CA PRO A 54 -0.16 -6.16 -5.16
C PRO A 54 1.28 -6.15 -5.70
N ASN A 55 2.23 -6.57 -4.88
CA ASN A 55 3.66 -6.61 -5.20
C ASN A 55 4.28 -5.25 -5.59
N SER A 56 3.69 -4.11 -5.19
CA SER A 56 4.29 -2.79 -5.41
C SER A 56 5.13 -2.30 -4.22
N THR A 57 5.08 -2.97 -3.10
CA THR A 57 5.80 -2.55 -1.89
C THR A 57 7.29 -2.82 -2.03
N ARG A 58 8.12 -1.77 -1.89
CA ARG A 58 9.58 -1.88 -1.96
C ARG A 58 10.27 -0.96 -0.96
N THR A 59 11.50 -1.31 -0.62
CA THR A 59 12.35 -0.53 0.30
C THR A 59 13.66 -0.06 -0.35
N THR A 60 13.91 -0.48 -1.59
CA THR A 60 15.20 -0.31 -2.28
C THR A 60 15.43 1.06 -2.90
N SER A 61 14.39 1.88 -3.05
CA SER A 61 14.49 3.18 -3.73
C SER A 61 14.83 4.35 -2.79
N CYS A 62 15.06 4.09 -1.51
CA CYS A 62 15.27 5.14 -0.52
C CYS A 62 16.65 5.08 0.12
N THR A 63 17.20 6.27 0.42
CA THR A 63 18.47 6.41 1.13
C THR A 63 18.36 6.23 2.65
N ALA A 64 17.15 6.31 3.20
CA ALA A 64 16.82 6.11 4.61
C ALA A 64 15.80 4.96 4.76
N PRO A 65 15.59 4.42 5.98
CA PRO A 65 14.51 3.46 6.19
C PRO A 65 13.18 4.02 5.70
N CYS A 66 12.67 3.50 4.61
CA CYS A 66 11.38 3.90 4.03
C CYS A 66 10.69 2.71 3.38
N VAL A 67 9.40 2.85 3.18
CA VAL A 67 8.58 1.93 2.40
C VAL A 67 7.90 2.73 1.31
N GLU A 68 8.10 2.33 0.08
CA GLU A 68 7.44 2.90 -1.10
C GLU A 68 6.43 1.89 -1.64
N PHE A 69 5.25 2.36 -2.02
CA PHE A 69 4.21 1.55 -2.65
C PHE A 69 3.33 2.43 -3.55
N ILE A 70 2.63 1.81 -4.48
CA ILE A 70 1.66 2.48 -5.35
C ILE A 70 0.28 2.27 -4.73
N PRO A 71 -0.44 3.33 -4.30
CA PRO A 71 -1.79 3.18 -3.78
C PRO A 71 -2.76 2.83 -4.91
N THR A 72 -3.75 1.98 -4.61
CA THR A 72 -4.88 1.73 -5.49
C THR A 72 -6.03 2.69 -5.18
N LYS A 73 -6.70 3.16 -6.22
CA LYS A 73 -7.94 3.94 -6.11
C LYS A 73 -9.15 3.01 -6.07
N ASP A 74 -9.17 2.06 -6.97
CA ASP A 74 -10.26 1.09 -7.12
C ASP A 74 -9.72 -0.20 -7.76
N GLY A 75 -10.53 -1.24 -7.79
CA GLY A 75 -10.19 -2.52 -8.38
C GLY A 75 -11.40 -3.15 -9.09
N GLY A 76 -11.13 -3.83 -10.19
CA GLY A 76 -12.16 -4.48 -10.99
C GLY A 76 -11.75 -5.84 -11.49
N ARG A 77 -12.71 -6.61 -11.95
CA ARG A 77 -12.49 -7.88 -12.64
C ARG A 77 -12.53 -7.64 -14.14
N TYR A 78 -11.51 -8.04 -14.85
CA TYR A 78 -11.54 -8.08 -16.30
C TYR A 78 -12.26 -9.36 -16.78
N ARG A 79 -12.79 -9.30 -17.99
CA ARG A 79 -13.42 -10.45 -18.64
C ARG A 79 -12.35 -11.39 -19.17
N ALA A 80 -12.38 -12.64 -18.75
CA ALA A 80 -11.44 -13.68 -19.16
C ALA A 80 -12.01 -14.69 -20.16
N SER A 81 -13.30 -14.56 -20.52
CA SER A 81 -13.98 -15.47 -21.46
C SER A 81 -15.17 -14.80 -22.13
N THR A 82 -15.50 -15.26 -23.32
CA THR A 82 -16.69 -14.83 -24.07
C THR A 82 -18.01 -15.14 -23.33
N PRO A 83 -19.13 -14.39 -23.58
CA PRO A 83 -19.27 -13.29 -24.55
C PRO A 83 -18.77 -11.96 -24.04
N GLY A 84 -18.31 -11.08 -24.92
CA GLY A 84 -17.81 -9.74 -24.66
C GLY A 84 -16.32 -9.64 -24.99
N ASP A 85 -15.73 -8.47 -24.71
CA ASP A 85 -14.32 -8.19 -25.01
C ASP A 85 -13.44 -8.74 -23.87
N THR A 86 -12.61 -9.72 -24.19
CA THR A 86 -11.76 -10.42 -23.22
C THR A 86 -10.37 -9.82 -23.23
N LEU A 87 -9.76 -9.67 -22.05
CA LEU A 87 -8.36 -9.26 -21.97
C LEU A 87 -7.45 -10.41 -22.43
N GLU A 88 -6.84 -10.23 -23.59
CA GLU A 88 -6.00 -11.25 -24.22
C GLU A 88 -4.53 -10.88 -24.11
N PHE A 89 -3.71 -11.79 -23.60
CA PHE A 89 -2.25 -11.64 -23.53
C PHE A 89 -1.54 -12.44 -24.62
N HIS A 90 -2.17 -13.49 -25.11
CA HIS A 90 -1.62 -14.42 -26.10
C HIS A 90 -2.71 -14.98 -26.99
N THR A 91 -2.35 -15.24 -28.26
CA THR A 91 -3.15 -16.09 -29.11
C THR A 91 -3.15 -17.54 -28.56
N PRO A 92 -4.08 -18.38 -28.97
CA PRO A 92 -4.06 -19.82 -28.66
C PRO A 92 -2.75 -20.51 -29.05
N THR A 93 -2.00 -19.95 -29.99
CA THR A 93 -0.69 -20.44 -30.47
C THR A 93 0.49 -19.89 -29.63
N GLY A 94 0.24 -19.07 -28.60
CA GLY A 94 1.27 -18.56 -27.69
C GLY A 94 1.97 -17.27 -28.16
N THR A 95 1.50 -16.62 -29.23
CA THR A 95 2.04 -15.34 -29.69
C THR A 95 1.49 -14.23 -28.83
N LEU A 96 2.34 -13.27 -28.44
CA LEU A 96 1.92 -12.06 -27.70
C LEU A 96 0.93 -11.24 -28.54
N VAL A 97 -0.18 -10.86 -27.94
CA VAL A 97 -1.20 -10.01 -28.57
C VAL A 97 -1.12 -8.61 -27.94
N ALA A 98 -1.16 -7.59 -28.78
CA ALA A 98 -1.35 -6.22 -28.35
C ALA A 98 -2.86 -5.97 -28.17
N ASP A 99 -3.37 -6.25 -26.98
CA ASP A 99 -4.75 -5.97 -26.65
C ASP A 99 -4.88 -4.57 -26.06
N THR A 100 -5.74 -3.74 -26.63
CA THR A 100 -5.95 -2.34 -26.23
C THR A 100 -7.29 -2.13 -25.53
N THR A 101 -8.17 -3.11 -25.57
CA THR A 101 -9.51 -3.01 -25.02
C THR A 101 -9.89 -4.26 -24.27
N PHE A 102 -10.70 -4.13 -23.25
CA PHE A 102 -11.29 -5.26 -22.53
C PHE A 102 -12.51 -4.82 -21.72
N ASP A 103 -13.39 -5.77 -21.44
CA ASP A 103 -14.55 -5.53 -20.58
C ASP A 103 -14.24 -5.71 -19.10
N ILE A 104 -14.80 -4.82 -18.28
CA ILE A 104 -14.86 -5.02 -16.84
C ILE A 104 -16.15 -5.75 -16.48
N VAL A 105 -16.02 -6.75 -15.64
CA VAL A 105 -17.14 -7.52 -15.07
C VAL A 105 -17.48 -6.98 -13.69
N GLY A 106 -18.70 -6.53 -13.50
CA GLY A 106 -19.19 -5.99 -12.23
C GLY A 106 -19.67 -4.56 -12.32
N GLY A 107 -19.46 -3.80 -11.27
CA GLY A 107 -19.84 -2.38 -11.21
C GLY A 107 -18.94 -1.48 -12.06
N ALA A 108 -19.43 -0.29 -12.38
CA ALA A 108 -18.62 0.72 -13.04
C ALA A 108 -17.49 1.19 -12.12
N ILE A 109 -16.33 1.41 -12.70
CA ILE A 109 -15.15 1.96 -12.01
C ILE A 109 -15.02 3.44 -12.40
N ASP A 110 -14.68 4.28 -11.45
CA ASP A 110 -14.48 5.71 -11.69
C ASP A 110 -13.03 5.98 -12.13
N PHE A 111 -12.80 5.99 -13.43
CA PHE A 111 -11.52 6.35 -14.04
C PHE A 111 -11.40 7.86 -14.26
N VAL A 112 -10.22 8.40 -14.00
CA VAL A 112 -9.87 9.79 -14.25
C VAL A 112 -8.65 9.86 -15.17
N ALA A 113 -8.58 10.91 -15.99
CA ALA A 113 -7.41 11.14 -16.84
C ALA A 113 -6.12 11.16 -16.03
N GLY A 114 -5.16 10.35 -16.42
CA GLY A 114 -3.91 10.14 -15.68
C GLY A 114 -3.89 8.89 -14.80
N ASP A 115 -5.01 8.18 -14.65
CA ASP A 115 -5.04 6.89 -13.97
C ASP A 115 -4.27 5.83 -14.78
N PHE A 116 -3.77 4.85 -14.05
CA PHE A 116 -3.11 3.68 -14.63
C PHE A 116 -3.83 2.41 -14.23
N ILE A 117 -3.85 1.47 -15.14
CA ILE A 117 -4.38 0.12 -14.91
C ILE A 117 -3.19 -0.82 -14.74
N VAL A 118 -3.21 -1.61 -13.69
CA VAL A 118 -2.20 -2.63 -13.39
C VAL A 118 -2.84 -4.00 -13.45
N VAL A 119 -2.31 -4.88 -14.29
CA VAL A 119 -2.78 -6.26 -14.44
C VAL A 119 -1.58 -7.21 -14.38
N GLY A 120 -1.71 -8.30 -13.60
CA GLY A 120 -0.69 -9.34 -13.57
C GLY A 120 0.60 -8.97 -12.84
N SER A 121 0.54 -8.16 -11.79
CA SER A 121 1.69 -7.85 -10.92
C SER A 121 2.08 -9.06 -10.08
N THR A 122 2.93 -9.94 -10.63
CA THR A 122 3.27 -11.24 -10.02
C THR A 122 4.67 -11.31 -9.43
N GLN A 123 5.56 -10.37 -9.76
CA GLN A 123 6.92 -10.35 -9.22
C GLN A 123 6.96 -9.72 -7.84
N SER A 124 7.64 -10.40 -6.93
CA SER A 124 7.76 -9.99 -5.52
C SER A 124 8.82 -8.92 -5.26
N ASP A 125 9.63 -8.54 -6.25
CA ASP A 125 10.65 -7.50 -6.11
C ASP A 125 10.09 -6.07 -6.17
N GLY A 126 8.80 -5.92 -6.48
CA GLY A 126 8.13 -4.64 -6.55
C GLY A 126 8.46 -3.79 -7.78
N SER A 127 9.21 -4.30 -8.74
CA SER A 127 9.69 -3.50 -9.89
C SER A 127 8.61 -3.30 -10.97
N LEU A 128 7.85 -4.33 -11.29
CA LEU A 128 6.90 -4.33 -12.41
C LEU A 128 5.82 -3.24 -12.36
N PRO A 129 5.19 -2.96 -11.21
CA PRO A 129 4.16 -1.91 -11.17
C PRO A 129 4.72 -0.49 -11.39
N TYR A 130 6.03 -0.30 -11.20
CA TYR A 130 6.69 1.00 -11.43
C TYR A 130 7.17 1.16 -12.86
N ASP A 131 7.33 0.07 -13.60
CA ASP A 131 7.74 0.12 -14.99
C ASP A 131 6.53 0.47 -15.88
N ALA A 132 6.61 1.62 -16.53
CA ALA A 132 5.61 2.10 -17.49
C ALA A 132 5.95 1.72 -18.94
N THR A 133 7.04 0.98 -19.16
CA THR A 133 7.45 0.51 -20.49
C THR A 133 6.64 -0.73 -20.90
N VAL A 134 6.94 -1.23 -22.10
CA VAL A 134 6.34 -2.47 -22.63
C VAL A 134 6.60 -3.70 -21.76
N ASN A 135 7.64 -3.67 -20.94
CA ASN A 135 7.98 -4.75 -20.02
C ASN A 135 7.24 -4.68 -18.68
N GLY A 136 6.66 -3.53 -18.33
CA GLY A 136 5.91 -3.34 -17.10
C GLY A 136 4.46 -3.83 -17.21
N VAL A 137 3.81 -3.92 -16.08
CA VAL A 137 2.39 -4.33 -15.96
C VAL A 137 1.44 -3.13 -15.86
N ARG A 138 1.97 -1.90 -15.90
CA ARG A 138 1.21 -0.67 -15.80
C ARG A 138 0.92 -0.10 -17.19
N ARG A 139 -0.35 0.19 -17.45
CA ARG A 139 -0.80 0.83 -18.69
C ARG A 139 -1.59 2.08 -18.39
N ALA A 140 -1.37 3.13 -19.17
CA ALA A 140 -2.15 4.34 -19.05
C ALA A 140 -3.59 4.07 -19.51
N TYR A 141 -4.53 4.55 -18.72
CA TYR A 141 -5.92 4.60 -19.09
C TYR A 141 -6.12 5.60 -20.24
N SER A 142 -6.93 5.24 -21.23
CA SER A 142 -7.25 6.09 -22.37
C SER A 142 -8.75 6.47 -22.42
N ALA A 143 -9.64 5.49 -22.34
CA ALA A 143 -11.07 5.72 -22.39
C ALA A 143 -11.83 4.63 -21.62
N TYR A 144 -13.02 5.00 -21.13
CA TYR A 144 -13.93 4.08 -20.47
C TYR A 144 -15.37 4.37 -20.83
N ALA A 145 -16.05 3.36 -21.32
CA ALA A 145 -17.49 3.35 -21.50
C ALA A 145 -17.99 1.98 -21.01
N HIS A 146 -18.48 1.94 -19.78
CA HIS A 146 -18.85 0.68 -19.13
C HIS A 146 -19.63 -0.26 -20.06
N PRO A 147 -19.24 -1.52 -20.22
CA PRO A 147 -18.14 -2.24 -19.54
C PRO A 147 -16.75 -2.07 -20.18
N LEU A 148 -16.61 -1.44 -21.34
CA LEU A 148 -15.39 -1.40 -22.15
C LEU A 148 -14.36 -0.41 -21.60
N VAL A 149 -13.14 -0.88 -21.40
CA VAL A 149 -11.96 -0.08 -21.04
C VAL A 149 -10.98 -0.06 -22.20
N THR A 150 -10.42 1.10 -22.48
CA THR A 150 -9.34 1.26 -23.46
C THR A 150 -8.06 1.71 -22.78
N ILE A 151 -6.94 1.05 -23.10
CA ILE A 151 -5.61 1.34 -22.59
C ILE A 151 -4.66 1.76 -23.71
N VAL A 152 -3.66 2.57 -23.34
CA VAL A 152 -2.63 3.03 -24.29
C VAL A 152 -1.46 2.06 -24.28
N ASN A 153 -0.87 1.82 -25.47
CA ASN A 153 0.35 1.03 -25.66
C ASN A 153 0.30 -0.40 -25.11
N ALA A 154 -0.71 -1.13 -25.51
CA ALA A 154 -0.80 -2.56 -25.23
C ALA A 154 0.11 -3.40 -26.13
N VAL A 155 1.39 -3.16 -26.14
CA VAL A 155 2.34 -4.20 -26.57
C VAL A 155 2.39 -5.21 -25.44
N GLY A 156 2.09 -6.47 -25.75
CA GLY A 156 1.81 -7.56 -24.84
C GLY A 156 2.36 -7.41 -23.42
N LEU A 157 1.51 -7.56 -22.43
CA LEU A 157 1.97 -7.60 -21.05
C LEU A 157 3.03 -8.68 -20.91
N PRO A 158 4.16 -8.43 -20.23
CA PRO A 158 5.23 -9.40 -20.13
C PRO A 158 4.68 -10.69 -19.54
N TYR A 159 4.84 -11.75 -20.29
CA TYR A 159 4.39 -13.05 -19.87
C TYR A 159 5.33 -13.61 -18.81
N THR A 160 4.91 -13.54 -17.58
CA THR A 160 5.37 -14.48 -16.55
C THR A 160 4.20 -15.08 -15.77
N ALA A 161 3.01 -14.67 -16.06
CA ALA A 161 1.83 -15.29 -15.51
C ALA A 161 1.03 -15.93 -16.66
N LYS A 162 1.12 -17.26 -16.83
CA LYS A 162 -0.10 -17.99 -17.05
C LYS A 162 -1.05 -17.51 -15.96
N LEU A 163 -1.94 -16.62 -16.28
CA LEU A 163 -3.11 -16.37 -15.49
C LEU A 163 -4.00 -17.61 -15.61
N SER A 164 -3.52 -18.74 -15.07
CA SER A 164 -4.43 -19.74 -14.57
C SER A 164 -5.30 -19.00 -13.60
N SER A 165 -6.55 -18.72 -13.99
CA SER A 165 -7.69 -18.26 -13.18
C SER A 165 -7.35 -18.09 -11.70
N GLN A 166 -6.51 -17.14 -11.32
CA GLN A 166 -6.38 -16.77 -9.94
C GLN A 166 -7.53 -15.85 -9.65
N ARG A 167 -8.59 -16.43 -9.07
CA ARG A 167 -9.52 -15.71 -8.23
C ARG A 167 -8.68 -14.96 -7.21
N PHE A 168 -8.72 -13.65 -7.29
CA PHE A 168 -8.47 -12.84 -6.12
C PHE A 168 -9.78 -12.85 -5.34
N ASP A 169 -9.84 -13.71 -4.32
CA ASP A 169 -10.87 -13.69 -3.30
C ASP A 169 -10.60 -12.53 -2.33
#